data_10e4a622d81835fd89d15e0df5450b4f
#
_entry.id   10e4a622d81835fd89d15e0df5450b4f
#
_cell.length_a   1.000
_cell.length_b   1.000
_cell.length_c   1.000
_cell.angle_alpha   90.00
_cell.angle_beta   90.00
_cell.angle_gamma   90.00
#
_symmetry.space_group_name_H-M   'P 1'
#
loop_
_entity.id
_entity.type
_entity.pdbx_description
1 polymer ?
#
loop_
_entity_poly.entity_id
_entity_poly.type
_entity_poly.pdbx_seq_one_letter_code
_entity_poly.pdbx_strand_id
1 'polypeptide(L)'
;NVDFMCVDFLCDKSTNTFLDFISQQKYDICINNAGINRIDPFRDVKHQDWNDIIKVNLSTPFKIQQAVCKSMVSSKYGRIVNIASVWSEISTPKRACYSSSKFGLRGLTLAAAAELAEHNVLINAVSPGFTLTDLTKNVLGPKRMQEISDMIPMRRMAEVEEISNVILFIASKKNTYISGQNIIADGGFVNI
;
A
#
# COMPACT_ATOMS: atom_id res chain seq x y z
N ASN A 1 2.79 -6.79 23.89
CA ASN A 1 2.99 -8.07 23.22
C ASN A 1 2.86 -7.85 21.73
N VAL A 2 3.69 -8.52 20.96
CA VAL A 2 3.62 -8.54 19.49
C VAL A 2 3.38 -9.99 19.09
N ASP A 3 2.24 -10.23 18.45
CA ASP A 3 1.93 -11.52 17.85
C ASP A 3 2.22 -11.44 16.35
N PHE A 4 2.69 -12.51 15.74
CA PHE A 4 2.95 -12.59 14.32
C PHE A 4 2.44 -13.89 13.72
N MET A 5 2.02 -13.82 12.47
CA MET A 5 1.61 -14.96 11.67
C MET A 5 2.33 -14.90 10.31
N CYS A 6 2.99 -15.98 9.94
CA CYS A 6 3.60 -16.08 8.61
C CYS A 6 2.50 -16.45 7.60
N VAL A 7 2.33 -15.61 6.58
CA VAL A 7 1.27 -15.76 5.56
C VAL A 7 1.87 -15.61 4.17
N ASP A 8 1.63 -16.61 3.32
CA ASP A 8 1.89 -16.49 1.88
C ASP A 8 0.59 -16.10 1.15
N PHE A 9 0.52 -14.87 0.69
CA PHE A 9 -0.65 -14.34 -0.03
C PHE A 9 -0.80 -14.89 -1.47
N LEU A 10 0.20 -15.60 -1.99
CA LEU A 10 0.06 -16.35 -3.23
C LEU A 10 -0.64 -17.70 -3.00
N CYS A 11 -0.63 -18.22 -1.78
CA CYS A 11 -1.30 -19.44 -1.39
C CYS A 11 -2.71 -19.15 -0.85
N ASP A 12 -3.76 -19.61 -1.54
CA ASP A 12 -5.15 -19.36 -1.12
C ASP A 12 -5.46 -19.96 0.25
N LYS A 13 -4.96 -21.15 0.56
CA LYS A 13 -5.15 -21.77 1.87
C LYS A 13 -4.53 -20.92 2.99
N SER A 14 -3.29 -20.46 2.80
CA SER A 14 -2.61 -19.58 3.76
C SER A 14 -3.38 -18.27 3.95
N THR A 15 -3.80 -17.64 2.86
CA THR A 15 -4.58 -16.41 2.88
C THR A 15 -5.91 -16.58 3.59
N ASN A 16 -6.67 -17.65 3.29
CA ASN A 16 -7.97 -17.89 3.90
C ASN A 16 -7.85 -18.16 5.40
N THR A 17 -6.87 -18.95 5.84
CA THR A 17 -6.59 -19.18 7.27
C THR A 17 -6.32 -17.86 8.00
N PHE A 18 -5.55 -16.96 7.39
CA PHE A 18 -5.28 -15.63 7.94
C PHE A 18 -6.55 -14.77 8.01
N LEU A 19 -7.36 -14.75 6.94
CA LEU A 19 -8.61 -13.98 6.90
C LEU A 19 -9.61 -14.46 7.95
N ASP A 20 -9.74 -15.78 8.13
CA ASP A 20 -10.60 -16.37 9.16
C ASP A 20 -10.12 -15.94 10.56
N PHE A 21 -8.82 -15.98 10.80
CA PHE A 21 -8.24 -15.54 12.07
C PHE A 21 -8.52 -14.07 12.36
N ILE A 22 -8.20 -13.16 11.42
CA ILE A 22 -8.37 -11.72 11.64
C ILE A 22 -9.84 -11.30 11.73
N SER A 23 -10.75 -12.02 11.07
CA SER A 23 -12.19 -11.72 11.10
C SER A 23 -12.83 -11.93 12.48
N GLN A 24 -12.19 -12.73 13.34
CA GLN A 24 -12.62 -13.02 14.70
C GLN A 24 -12.03 -12.04 15.74
N GLN A 25 -11.11 -11.18 15.31
CA GLN A 25 -10.44 -10.23 16.17
C GLN A 25 -11.02 -8.82 16.04
N LYS A 26 -10.68 -7.95 16.99
CA LYS A 26 -10.98 -6.52 16.92
C LYS A 26 -9.69 -5.76 16.68
N TYR A 27 -9.65 -5.02 15.59
CA TYR A 27 -8.53 -4.16 15.24
C TYR A 27 -8.99 -2.72 15.09
N ASP A 28 -8.29 -1.80 15.71
CA ASP A 28 -8.49 -0.36 15.55
C ASP A 28 -7.79 0.18 14.29
N ILE A 29 -6.68 -0.46 13.91
CA ILE A 29 -5.82 -0.03 12.80
C ILE A 29 -5.48 -1.24 11.92
N CYS A 30 -5.54 -1.02 10.61
CA CYS A 30 -5.06 -1.98 9.60
C CYS A 30 -4.14 -1.27 8.60
N ILE A 31 -2.94 -1.81 8.39
CA ILE A 31 -1.98 -1.28 7.42
C ILE A 31 -1.70 -2.37 6.39
N ASN A 32 -2.20 -2.17 5.16
CA ASN A 32 -1.94 -3.05 4.03
C ASN A 32 -0.63 -2.65 3.36
N ASN A 33 0.48 -3.20 3.83
CA ASN A 33 1.82 -2.89 3.35
C ASN A 33 2.39 -3.95 2.40
N ALA A 34 1.96 -5.20 2.50
CA ALA A 34 2.47 -6.27 1.65
C ALA A 34 2.29 -5.96 0.16
N GLY A 35 3.34 -6.22 -0.61
CA GLY A 35 3.29 -5.98 -2.05
C GLY A 35 4.47 -6.63 -2.77
N ILE A 36 4.23 -7.03 -4.00
CA ILE A 36 5.23 -7.58 -4.91
C ILE A 36 5.28 -6.77 -6.20
N ASN A 37 6.41 -6.86 -6.89
CA ASN A 37 6.62 -6.19 -8.16
C ASN A 37 7.45 -7.08 -9.10
N ARG A 38 7.14 -6.99 -10.40
CA ARG A 38 7.94 -7.54 -11.48
C ARG A 38 8.09 -6.46 -12.56
N ILE A 39 9.23 -6.45 -13.21
CA ILE A 39 9.60 -5.37 -14.17
C ILE A 39 9.87 -6.03 -15.52
N ASP A 40 8.86 -6.03 -16.38
CA ASP A 40 8.94 -6.62 -17.70
C ASP A 40 8.38 -5.68 -18.78
N PRO A 41 8.91 -5.70 -20.02
CA PRO A 41 8.29 -5.02 -21.13
C PRO A 41 6.83 -5.46 -21.29
N PHE A 42 5.94 -4.54 -21.63
CA PHE A 42 4.50 -4.81 -21.69
C PHE A 42 4.14 -6.06 -22.51
N ARG A 43 4.79 -6.24 -23.66
CA ARG A 43 4.56 -7.39 -24.57
C ARG A 43 5.05 -8.73 -24.02
N ASP A 44 5.95 -8.71 -23.03
CA ASP A 44 6.60 -9.89 -22.49
C ASP A 44 6.07 -10.26 -21.09
N VAL A 45 5.09 -9.49 -20.58
CA VAL A 45 4.46 -9.75 -19.28
C VAL A 45 3.78 -11.12 -19.30
N LYS A 46 4.16 -11.98 -18.35
CA LYS A 46 3.53 -13.28 -18.18
C LYS A 46 2.18 -13.13 -17.47
N HIS A 47 1.18 -13.86 -17.93
CA HIS A 47 -0.14 -13.87 -17.27
C HIS A 47 -0.07 -14.25 -15.79
N GLN A 48 0.85 -15.15 -15.42
CA GLN A 48 1.07 -15.52 -14.03
C GLN A 48 1.57 -14.33 -13.19
N ASP A 49 2.53 -13.56 -13.68
CA ASP A 49 3.05 -12.38 -12.99
C ASP A 49 1.97 -11.30 -12.81
N TRP A 50 1.12 -11.12 -13.82
CA TRP A 50 -0.06 -10.27 -13.70
C TRP A 50 -0.99 -10.74 -12.58
N ASN A 51 -1.37 -12.02 -12.59
CA ASN A 51 -2.29 -12.60 -11.61
C ASN A 51 -1.71 -12.51 -10.18
N ASP A 52 -0.43 -12.83 -10.02
CA ASP A 52 0.25 -12.76 -8.73
C ASP A 52 0.27 -11.34 -8.16
N ILE A 53 0.62 -10.36 -8.99
CA ILE A 53 0.69 -8.96 -8.58
C ILE A 53 -0.69 -8.42 -8.22
N ILE A 54 -1.70 -8.68 -9.04
CA ILE A 54 -3.08 -8.28 -8.72
C ILE A 54 -3.58 -8.98 -7.46
N LYS A 55 -3.28 -10.27 -7.30
CA LYS A 55 -3.65 -11.04 -6.12
C LYS A 55 -3.08 -10.45 -4.85
N VAL A 56 -1.77 -10.21 -4.79
CA VAL A 56 -1.10 -9.73 -3.59
C VAL A 56 -1.37 -8.24 -3.34
N ASN A 57 -1.25 -7.40 -4.37
CA ASN A 57 -1.27 -5.95 -4.19
C ASN A 57 -2.67 -5.33 -4.14
N LEU A 58 -3.71 -6.03 -4.63
CA LEU A 58 -5.06 -5.49 -4.73
C LEU A 58 -6.12 -6.41 -4.12
N SER A 59 -6.21 -7.68 -4.58
CA SER A 59 -7.26 -8.58 -4.11
C SER A 59 -7.10 -8.94 -2.63
N THR A 60 -5.89 -9.13 -2.16
CA THR A 60 -5.61 -9.42 -0.74
C THR A 60 -5.93 -8.24 0.18
N PRO A 61 -5.49 -7.00 -0.08
CA PRO A 61 -5.94 -5.82 0.67
C PRO A 61 -7.47 -5.67 0.71
N PHE A 62 -8.17 -5.92 -0.40
CA PHE A 62 -9.64 -5.92 -0.42
C PHE A 62 -10.23 -6.91 0.59
N LYS A 63 -9.77 -8.17 0.56
CA LYS A 63 -10.24 -9.22 1.47
C LYS A 63 -9.91 -8.91 2.94
N ILE A 64 -8.72 -8.39 3.21
CA ILE A 64 -8.31 -7.99 4.57
C ILE A 64 -9.22 -6.86 5.08
N GLN A 65 -9.48 -5.83 4.25
CA GLN A 65 -10.37 -4.74 4.61
C GLN A 65 -11.78 -5.24 4.92
N GLN A 66 -12.33 -6.14 4.10
CA GLN A 66 -13.63 -6.77 4.38
C GLN A 66 -13.65 -7.53 5.71
N ALA A 67 -12.57 -8.23 6.06
CA ALA A 67 -12.49 -8.99 7.30
C ALA A 67 -12.46 -8.07 8.53
N VAL A 68 -11.67 -6.99 8.51
CA VAL A 68 -11.50 -6.11 9.68
C VAL A 68 -12.58 -5.04 9.80
N CYS A 69 -13.17 -4.56 8.71
CA CYS A 69 -14.11 -3.44 8.74
C CYS A 69 -15.41 -3.76 9.50
N LYS A 70 -15.83 -5.02 9.58
CA LYS A 70 -17.03 -5.41 10.33
C LYS A 70 -16.93 -5.03 11.82
N SER A 71 -15.80 -5.32 12.45
CA SER A 71 -15.57 -4.95 13.85
C SER A 71 -15.37 -3.45 14.00
N MET A 72 -14.69 -2.78 13.06
CA MET A 72 -14.48 -1.34 13.05
C MET A 72 -15.80 -0.55 12.93
N VAL A 73 -16.72 -0.99 12.05
CA VAL A 73 -18.07 -0.42 11.92
C VAL A 73 -18.86 -0.57 13.22
N SER A 74 -18.84 -1.77 13.83
CA SER A 74 -19.55 -2.04 15.09
C SER A 74 -19.01 -1.20 16.25
N SER A 75 -17.69 -0.95 16.30
CA SER A 75 -17.05 -0.10 17.32
C SER A 75 -17.10 1.40 17.01
N LYS A 76 -17.59 1.78 15.82
CA LYS A 76 -17.58 3.17 15.31
C LYS A 76 -16.20 3.80 15.35
N TYR A 77 -15.19 3.01 15.08
CA TYR A 77 -13.79 3.44 14.99
C TYR A 77 -12.97 2.48 14.14
N GLY A 78 -12.21 3.02 13.20
CA GLY A 78 -11.22 2.29 12.43
C GLY A 78 -10.32 3.22 11.62
N ARG A 79 -9.07 2.79 11.42
CA ARG A 79 -8.10 3.46 10.56
C ARG A 79 -7.47 2.43 9.64
N ILE A 80 -7.68 2.57 8.34
CA ILE A 80 -7.09 1.67 7.35
C ILE A 80 -6.16 2.48 6.46
N VAL A 81 -4.92 2.01 6.31
CA VAL A 81 -3.91 2.63 5.45
C VAL A 81 -3.45 1.62 4.41
N ASN A 82 -3.67 1.94 3.15
CA ASN A 82 -3.21 1.16 2.01
C ASN A 82 -1.88 1.74 1.51
N ILE A 83 -0.82 0.94 1.49
CA ILE A 83 0.45 1.39 0.92
C ILE A 83 0.40 1.23 -0.60
N ALA A 84 0.12 2.35 -1.25
CA ALA A 84 0.10 2.46 -2.71
C ALA A 84 1.54 2.70 -3.26
N SER A 85 1.73 3.67 -4.12
CA SER A 85 3.02 4.08 -4.70
C SER A 85 2.81 5.33 -5.52
N VAL A 86 3.85 6.09 -5.84
CA VAL A 86 3.82 7.08 -6.94
C VAL A 86 3.29 6.49 -8.25
N TRP A 87 3.47 5.17 -8.43
CA TRP A 87 2.92 4.42 -9.56
C TRP A 87 1.40 4.16 -9.46
N SER A 88 0.70 4.82 -8.55
CA SER A 88 -0.75 4.98 -8.51
C SER A 88 -1.23 6.36 -9.01
N GLU A 89 -0.30 7.24 -9.36
CA GLU A 89 -0.55 8.59 -9.95
C GLU A 89 -0.01 8.70 -11.36
N ILE A 90 1.22 8.24 -11.55
CA ILE A 90 1.92 8.22 -12.84
C ILE A 90 2.34 6.79 -13.17
N SER A 91 2.89 6.57 -14.35
CA SER A 91 3.48 5.28 -14.73
C SER A 91 4.72 5.48 -15.60
N THR A 92 5.46 4.41 -15.82
CA THR A 92 6.66 4.38 -16.65
C THR A 92 6.73 3.03 -17.38
N PRO A 93 7.51 2.91 -18.46
CA PRO A 93 7.70 1.64 -19.14
C PRO A 93 8.06 0.49 -18.18
N LYS A 94 7.58 -0.70 -18.48
CA LYS A 94 7.80 -1.95 -17.72
C LYS A 94 7.08 -2.02 -16.36
N ARG A 95 6.09 -1.16 -16.10
CA ARG A 95 5.34 -1.11 -14.83
C ARG A 95 3.85 -1.50 -14.96
N ALA A 96 3.45 -2.08 -16.09
CA ALA A 96 2.03 -2.34 -16.38
C ALA A 96 1.31 -3.05 -15.22
N CYS A 97 1.79 -4.21 -14.76
CA CYS A 97 1.15 -4.97 -13.68
C CYS A 97 1.14 -4.19 -12.37
N TYR A 98 2.29 -3.63 -12.01
CA TYR A 98 2.45 -2.93 -10.73
C TYR A 98 1.61 -1.65 -10.69
N SER A 99 1.70 -0.80 -11.71
CA SER A 99 0.89 0.41 -11.78
C SER A 99 -0.60 0.07 -11.76
N SER A 100 -1.06 -0.89 -12.57
CA SER A 100 -2.47 -1.32 -12.56
C SER A 100 -2.93 -1.73 -11.16
N SER A 101 -2.10 -2.49 -10.42
CA SER A 101 -2.44 -2.90 -9.05
C SER A 101 -2.53 -1.71 -8.08
N LYS A 102 -1.62 -0.73 -8.21
CA LYS A 102 -1.56 0.44 -7.31
C LYS A 102 -2.64 1.48 -7.63
N PHE A 103 -2.96 1.71 -8.91
CA PHE A 103 -4.15 2.48 -9.31
C PHE A 103 -5.44 1.80 -8.84
N GLY A 104 -5.55 0.47 -8.97
CA GLY A 104 -6.68 -0.29 -8.43
C GLY A 104 -6.82 -0.15 -6.92
N LEU A 105 -5.70 -0.20 -6.18
CA LEU A 105 -5.70 -0.02 -4.72
C LEU A 105 -6.15 1.39 -4.30
N ARG A 106 -5.78 2.41 -5.07
CA ARG A 106 -6.30 3.78 -4.89
C ARG A 106 -7.81 3.83 -5.12
N GLY A 107 -8.31 3.22 -6.21
CA GLY A 107 -9.75 3.12 -6.49
C GLY A 107 -10.52 2.42 -5.36
N LEU A 108 -9.99 1.29 -4.86
CA LEU A 108 -10.51 0.58 -3.70
C LEU A 108 -10.56 1.49 -2.46
N THR A 109 -9.51 2.26 -2.21
CA THR A 109 -9.44 3.21 -1.09
C THR A 109 -10.56 4.24 -1.15
N LEU A 110 -10.79 4.84 -2.33
CA LEU A 110 -11.85 5.83 -2.54
C LEU A 110 -13.24 5.24 -2.28
N ALA A 111 -13.53 4.08 -2.87
CA ALA A 111 -14.83 3.44 -2.76
C ALA A 111 -15.15 3.03 -1.32
N ALA A 112 -14.22 2.34 -0.65
CA ALA A 112 -14.40 1.91 0.72
C ALA A 112 -14.47 3.09 1.72
N ALA A 113 -13.71 4.16 1.48
CA ALA A 113 -13.77 5.36 2.31
C ALA A 113 -15.12 6.06 2.21
N ALA A 114 -15.69 6.18 1.01
CA ALA A 114 -16.99 6.80 0.80
C ALA A 114 -18.10 6.07 1.56
N GLU A 115 -18.04 4.75 1.63
CA GLU A 115 -19.04 3.92 2.30
C GLU A 115 -18.88 3.90 3.83
N LEU A 116 -17.62 3.83 4.32
CA LEU A 116 -17.35 3.53 5.73
C LEU A 116 -17.12 4.78 6.60
N ALA A 117 -17.00 5.96 6.01
CA ALA A 117 -16.71 7.19 6.74
C ALA A 117 -17.81 7.56 7.76
N GLU A 118 -19.08 7.30 7.48
CA GLU A 118 -20.21 7.53 8.40
C GLU A 118 -20.08 6.74 9.72
N HIS A 119 -19.31 5.64 9.69
CA HIS A 119 -19.01 4.80 10.85
C HIS A 119 -17.71 5.21 11.56
N ASN A 120 -17.12 6.36 11.22
CA ASN A 120 -15.80 6.79 11.71
C ASN A 120 -14.68 5.78 11.38
N VAL A 121 -14.84 5.04 10.28
CA VAL A 121 -13.77 4.19 9.70
C VAL A 121 -13.14 4.98 8.57
N LEU A 122 -11.96 5.55 8.81
CA LEU A 122 -11.25 6.39 7.85
C LEU A 122 -10.23 5.54 7.09
N ILE A 123 -10.35 5.55 5.77
CA ILE A 123 -9.51 4.74 4.88
C ILE A 123 -8.74 5.68 3.96
N ASN A 124 -7.41 5.54 3.94
CA ASN A 124 -6.55 6.34 3.08
C ASN A 124 -5.47 5.49 2.43
N ALA A 125 -4.92 5.98 1.34
CA ALA A 125 -3.69 5.46 0.75
C ALA A 125 -2.52 6.39 1.07
N VAL A 126 -1.34 5.81 1.25
CA VAL A 126 -0.07 6.52 1.23
C VAL A 126 0.70 6.02 0.02
N SER A 127 1.19 6.94 -0.79
CA SER A 127 1.96 6.67 -2.01
C SER A 127 3.41 7.12 -1.83
N PRO A 128 4.29 6.22 -1.36
CA PRO A 128 5.71 6.53 -1.27
C PRO A 128 6.34 6.73 -2.65
N GLY A 129 7.29 7.65 -2.72
CA GLY A 129 8.29 7.71 -3.78
C GLY A 129 9.40 6.67 -3.57
N PHE A 130 10.57 7.00 -4.10
CA PHE A 130 11.76 6.16 -3.91
C PHE A 130 12.24 6.25 -2.47
N THR A 131 12.25 5.09 -1.80
CA THR A 131 12.57 4.97 -0.37
C THR A 131 13.80 4.07 -0.18
N LEU A 132 14.70 4.46 0.70
CA LEU A 132 15.94 3.76 1.04
C LEU A 132 15.68 2.55 1.96
N THR A 133 14.99 1.55 1.42
CA THR A 133 14.85 0.25 2.09
C THR A 133 16.12 -0.60 1.93
N ASP A 134 16.30 -1.59 2.78
CA ASP A 134 17.41 -2.54 2.64
C ASP A 134 17.41 -3.23 1.26
N LEU A 135 16.23 -3.54 0.74
CA LEU A 135 16.08 -4.07 -0.61
C LEU A 135 16.61 -3.08 -1.66
N THR A 136 16.26 -1.80 -1.54
CA THR A 136 16.72 -0.75 -2.46
C THR A 136 18.23 -0.59 -2.39
N LYS A 137 18.81 -0.54 -1.19
CA LYS A 137 20.26 -0.44 -0.97
C LYS A 137 21.02 -1.63 -1.56
N ASN A 138 20.46 -2.85 -1.42
CA ASN A 138 21.10 -4.07 -1.89
C ASN A 138 20.99 -4.28 -3.42
N VAL A 139 19.91 -3.78 -4.04
CA VAL A 139 19.63 -3.98 -5.48
C VAL A 139 20.19 -2.85 -6.34
N LEU A 140 20.17 -1.62 -5.85
CA LEU A 140 20.65 -0.45 -6.57
C LEU A 140 22.09 -0.12 -6.13
N GLY A 141 23.04 -0.16 -7.07
CA GLY A 141 24.39 0.35 -6.82
C GLY A 141 24.40 1.88 -6.63
N PRO A 142 25.50 2.45 -6.07
CA PRO A 142 25.58 3.89 -5.76
C PRO A 142 25.27 4.80 -6.95
N LYS A 143 25.72 4.46 -8.16
CA LYS A 143 25.48 5.23 -9.36
C LYS A 143 23.95 5.33 -9.66
N ARG A 144 23.24 4.22 -9.58
CA ARG A 144 21.80 4.20 -9.86
C ARG A 144 20.98 4.93 -8.79
N MET A 145 21.42 4.86 -7.54
CA MET A 145 20.81 5.64 -6.45
C MET A 145 20.97 7.14 -6.68
N GLN A 146 22.16 7.56 -7.14
CA GLN A 146 22.41 8.98 -7.47
C GLN A 146 21.54 9.44 -8.65
N GLU A 147 21.46 8.65 -9.73
CA GLU A 147 20.60 8.96 -10.88
C GLU A 147 19.13 9.14 -10.47
N ILE A 148 18.63 8.30 -9.57
CA ILE A 148 17.26 8.41 -9.05
C ILE A 148 17.12 9.66 -8.17
N SER A 149 18.09 9.93 -7.29
CA SER A 149 18.09 11.11 -6.44
C SER A 149 18.05 12.41 -7.25
N ASP A 150 18.77 12.44 -8.37
CA ASP A 150 18.82 13.59 -9.28
C ASP A 150 17.48 13.86 -9.99
N MET A 151 16.62 12.84 -10.13
CA MET A 151 15.28 13.00 -10.67
C MET A 151 14.27 13.54 -9.66
N ILE A 152 14.57 13.44 -8.35
CA ILE A 152 13.66 13.88 -7.29
C ILE A 152 13.94 15.36 -6.98
N PRO A 153 12.93 16.24 -6.90
CA PRO A 153 13.16 17.65 -6.56
C PRO A 153 13.92 17.85 -5.25
N MET A 154 13.69 17.05 -4.23
CA MET A 154 14.44 17.06 -2.96
C MET A 154 15.86 16.49 -3.08
N ARG A 155 16.29 16.04 -4.26
CA ARG A 155 17.65 15.56 -4.57
C ARG A 155 18.11 14.38 -3.69
N ARG A 156 17.20 13.64 -3.13
CA ARG A 156 17.45 12.43 -2.35
C ARG A 156 16.24 11.50 -2.36
N MET A 157 16.44 10.24 -2.06
CA MET A 157 15.38 9.31 -1.71
C MET A 157 14.87 9.58 -0.28
N ALA A 158 13.68 9.13 0.03
CA ALA A 158 13.13 9.17 1.39
C ALA A 158 13.79 8.13 2.29
N GLU A 159 13.98 8.46 3.56
CA GLU A 159 14.24 7.47 4.60
C GLU A 159 12.96 6.74 4.98
N VAL A 160 13.07 5.52 5.49
CA VAL A 160 11.92 4.69 5.88
C VAL A 160 11.07 5.39 6.93
N GLU A 161 11.71 6.08 7.86
CA GLU A 161 11.08 6.82 8.96
C GLU A 161 10.20 7.97 8.45
N GLU A 162 10.57 8.62 7.35
CA GLU A 162 9.78 9.72 6.78
C GLU A 162 8.43 9.21 6.26
N ILE A 163 8.43 8.05 5.60
CA ILE A 163 7.20 7.39 5.14
C ILE A 163 6.39 6.87 6.34
N SER A 164 7.05 6.25 7.32
CA SER A 164 6.40 5.73 8.52
C SER A 164 5.70 6.82 9.32
N ASN A 165 6.28 8.02 9.41
CA ASN A 165 5.67 9.16 10.11
C ASN A 165 4.35 9.60 9.45
N VAL A 166 4.27 9.60 8.13
CA VAL A 166 3.01 9.87 7.40
C VAL A 166 1.97 8.78 7.72
N ILE A 167 2.38 7.51 7.65
CA ILE A 167 1.49 6.38 7.95
C ILE A 167 0.99 6.45 9.39
N LEU A 168 1.87 6.73 10.37
CA LEU A 168 1.53 6.86 11.78
C LEU A 168 0.51 7.98 12.03
N PHE A 169 0.68 9.14 11.38
CA PHE A 169 -0.29 10.22 11.49
C PHE A 169 -1.66 9.78 10.95
N ILE A 170 -1.72 9.24 9.74
CA ILE A 170 -2.96 8.82 9.08
C ILE A 170 -3.68 7.70 9.83
N ALA A 171 -2.92 6.76 10.42
CA ALA A 171 -3.44 5.65 11.21
C ALA A 171 -3.81 6.05 12.67
N SER A 172 -3.40 7.20 13.12
CA SER A 172 -3.59 7.61 14.52
C SER A 172 -4.96 8.24 14.80
N LYS A 173 -5.28 8.39 16.09
CA LYS A 173 -6.45 9.16 16.56
C LYS A 173 -6.38 10.66 16.22
N LYS A 174 -5.21 11.18 15.83
CA LYS A 174 -5.05 12.57 15.37
C LYS A 174 -5.68 12.82 14.02
N ASN A 175 -5.80 11.77 13.19
CA ASN A 175 -6.58 11.86 11.96
C ASN A 175 -8.06 11.72 12.28
N THR A 176 -8.79 12.82 12.18
CA THR A 176 -10.24 12.89 12.47
C THR A 176 -11.08 13.24 11.24
N TYR A 177 -10.44 13.65 10.11
CA TYR A 177 -11.19 14.18 8.96
C TYR A 177 -10.59 13.81 7.59
N ILE A 178 -9.44 13.17 7.54
CA ILE A 178 -8.83 12.72 6.29
C ILE A 178 -9.32 11.30 5.98
N SER A 179 -10.13 11.16 4.93
CA SER A 179 -10.64 9.88 4.42
C SER A 179 -10.71 9.90 2.91
N GLY A 180 -10.46 8.77 2.26
CA GLY A 180 -10.47 8.64 0.81
C GLY A 180 -9.28 9.30 0.09
N GLN A 181 -8.26 9.76 0.81
CA GLN A 181 -7.14 10.46 0.19
C GLN A 181 -6.01 9.50 -0.20
N ASN A 182 -5.31 9.86 -1.27
CA ASN A 182 -4.02 9.29 -1.62
C ASN A 182 -2.93 10.31 -1.30
N ILE A 183 -2.18 10.07 -0.22
CA ILE A 183 -1.17 10.99 0.27
C ILE A 183 0.17 10.61 -0.36
N ILE A 184 0.65 11.46 -1.25
CA ILE A 184 1.91 11.26 -1.96
C ILE A 184 3.05 11.77 -1.09
N ALA A 185 4.04 10.91 -0.82
CA ALA A 185 5.23 11.21 -0.04
C ALA A 185 6.47 10.83 -0.87
N ASP A 186 6.89 11.72 -1.77
CA ASP A 186 7.80 11.40 -2.87
C ASP A 186 8.90 12.45 -3.12
N GLY A 187 9.03 13.46 -2.26
CA GLY A 187 9.99 14.55 -2.45
C GLY A 187 9.70 15.44 -3.66
N GLY A 188 8.46 15.43 -4.15
CA GLY A 188 7.98 16.21 -5.30
C GLY A 188 8.09 15.51 -6.65
N PHE A 189 8.45 14.23 -6.69
CA PHE A 189 8.76 13.49 -7.91
C PHE A 189 7.62 13.46 -8.94
N VAL A 190 6.36 13.34 -8.52
CA VAL A 190 5.22 13.29 -9.46
C VAL A 190 4.77 14.65 -9.98
N ASN A 191 5.33 15.75 -9.46
CA ASN A 191 4.92 17.12 -9.79
C ASN A 191 5.87 17.83 -10.79
N ILE A 192 6.76 17.09 -11.45
CA ILE A 192 7.71 17.61 -12.43
C ILE A 192 7.47 17.05 -13.82
#